data_ed638da98c09887cf17aca110331af59
#
_entry.id   ed638da98c09887cf17aca110331af59
#
_cell.length_a   1.000
_cell.length_b   1.000
_cell.length_c   1.000
_cell.angle_alpha   90.00
_cell.angle_beta   90.00
_cell.angle_gamma   90.00
#
_symmetry.space_group_name_H-M   'P 1'
#
loop_
_entity.id
_entity.type
_entity.pdbx_description
1 polymer ?
#
loop_
_entity_poly.entity_id
_entity_poly.type
_entity_poly.pdbx_seq_one_letter_code
_entity_poly.pdbx_strand_id
1 'polypeptide(L)'
;MPHHHSQNPVNPELSPPSPRRSDAGKIRLQRRDADGLVTLADMYAAPYDLLAVRLDVAEDRVRGIVARWRDAGLAANGKLAEGPQWCWLTPAGMRQVGHGWEAAPPPLARLAHIRAVLAARLFMEGDAAWTAGRAWWRCERRLRASRPGVGQPGHIPDAEILWPSIPGSPRAGETWAVEVELTPKPLARVQRIISGLLAQPYAVILYLCAPAALPVVTQAAGNFRPEQSARVLVRTLPSAALMRGAA
;
A
#
# COMPACT_ATOMS: atom_id res chain seq x y z
N MET A 1 14.25 86.17 -23.63
CA MET A 1 13.01 85.64 -23.04
C MET A 1 12.97 84.15 -23.28
N PRO A 2 13.30 83.33 -22.28
CA PRO A 2 13.24 81.87 -22.43
C PRO A 2 11.84 81.35 -22.01
N HIS A 3 11.31 80.48 -22.85
CA HIS A 3 10.02 79.79 -22.61
C HIS A 3 10.23 78.64 -21.62
N HIS A 4 9.51 78.70 -20.50
CA HIS A 4 9.39 77.55 -19.54
C HIS A 4 8.44 76.48 -20.13
N HIS A 5 8.99 75.27 -20.40
CA HIS A 5 8.20 74.08 -20.59
C HIS A 5 7.88 73.45 -19.24
N SER A 6 6.60 73.54 -18.89
CA SER A 6 6.05 72.81 -17.73
C SER A 6 5.93 71.31 -18.08
N GLN A 7 6.72 70.49 -17.44
CA GLN A 7 6.55 69.01 -17.51
C GLN A 7 5.50 68.62 -16.47
N ASN A 8 4.37 68.07 -16.94
CA ASN A 8 3.39 67.40 -16.11
C ASN A 8 3.98 66.07 -15.61
N PRO A 9 3.86 65.68 -14.31
CA PRO A 9 4.26 64.39 -13.82
C PRO A 9 3.27 63.33 -14.34
N VAL A 10 3.81 62.33 -15.04
CA VAL A 10 3.07 61.13 -15.45
C VAL A 10 2.79 60.30 -14.18
N ASN A 11 1.51 60.19 -13.86
CA ASN A 11 1.01 59.35 -12.77
C ASN A 11 1.23 57.89 -13.16
N PRO A 12 1.96 57.03 -12.37
CA PRO A 12 2.09 55.64 -12.69
C PRO A 12 0.73 54.96 -12.51
N GLU A 13 0.09 54.58 -13.62
CA GLU A 13 -1.11 53.75 -13.62
C GLU A 13 -0.83 52.46 -12.83
N LEU A 14 -1.52 52.36 -11.71
CA LEU A 14 -1.59 51.11 -10.95
C LEU A 14 -2.24 50.05 -11.84
N SER A 15 -1.41 49.14 -12.36
CA SER A 15 -1.92 47.97 -13.09
C SER A 15 -2.91 47.20 -12.20
N PRO A 16 -4.11 46.87 -12.71
CA PRO A 16 -5.07 46.11 -11.92
C PRO A 16 -4.48 44.80 -11.47
N PRO A 17 -4.72 44.34 -10.21
CA PRO A 17 -4.20 43.10 -9.72
C PRO A 17 -4.68 41.97 -10.63
N SER A 18 -3.73 41.15 -11.12
CA SER A 18 -4.04 39.98 -11.92
C SER A 18 -5.07 39.10 -11.18
N PRO A 19 -6.14 38.66 -11.88
CA PRO A 19 -7.17 37.85 -11.23
C PRO A 19 -6.52 36.60 -10.62
N ARG A 20 -6.62 36.49 -9.29
CA ARG A 20 -6.20 35.26 -8.59
C ARG A 20 -6.99 34.12 -9.15
N ARG A 21 -6.29 33.10 -9.70
CA ARG A 21 -6.94 31.86 -10.18
C ARG A 21 -7.78 31.29 -9.04
N SER A 22 -9.03 30.95 -9.33
CA SER A 22 -9.99 30.37 -8.37
C SER A 22 -9.57 29.01 -7.80
N ASP A 23 -8.52 28.41 -8.37
CA ASP A 23 -7.89 27.16 -7.94
C ASP A 23 -6.59 27.37 -7.14
N ALA A 24 -6.22 28.61 -6.83
CA ALA A 24 -5.07 28.91 -5.99
C ALA A 24 -5.27 28.28 -4.60
N GLY A 25 -4.39 27.35 -4.24
CA GLY A 25 -4.46 26.60 -2.98
C GLY A 25 -5.16 25.24 -3.06
N LYS A 26 -5.78 24.87 -4.19
CA LYS A 26 -6.31 23.51 -4.39
C LYS A 26 -5.20 22.59 -4.90
N ILE A 27 -4.96 21.49 -4.18
CA ILE A 27 -4.02 20.46 -4.65
C ILE A 27 -4.60 19.78 -5.89
N ARG A 28 -3.83 19.74 -6.97
CA ARG A 28 -4.12 18.90 -8.12
C ARG A 28 -3.47 17.54 -7.92
N LEU A 29 -4.26 16.55 -7.52
CA LEU A 29 -3.79 15.16 -7.41
C LEU A 29 -3.59 14.59 -8.82
N GLN A 30 -2.39 14.09 -9.07
CA GLN A 30 -2.07 13.28 -10.24
C GLN A 30 -2.50 11.82 -9.99
N ARG A 31 -2.59 11.00 -11.04
CA ARG A 31 -2.87 9.56 -10.90
C ARG A 31 -1.95 8.89 -9.88
N ARG A 32 -0.66 9.19 -9.97
CA ARG A 32 0.35 8.71 -9.01
C ARG A 32 0.03 9.08 -7.55
N ASP A 33 -0.42 10.33 -7.30
CA ASP A 33 -0.82 10.76 -5.96
C ASP A 33 -2.02 9.94 -5.46
N ALA A 34 -3.01 9.69 -6.33
CA ALA A 34 -4.17 8.86 -6.00
C ALA A 34 -3.75 7.42 -5.65
N ASP A 35 -2.88 6.81 -6.46
CA ASP A 35 -2.36 5.46 -6.22
C ASP A 35 -1.59 5.38 -4.88
N GLY A 36 -0.79 6.39 -4.56
CA GLY A 36 -0.08 6.49 -3.27
C GLY A 36 -1.04 6.61 -2.09
N LEU A 37 -2.02 7.51 -2.16
CA LEU A 37 -3.01 7.71 -1.10
C LEU A 37 -3.88 6.45 -0.88
N VAL A 38 -4.31 5.76 -1.95
CA VAL A 38 -5.02 4.47 -1.84
C VAL A 38 -4.14 3.43 -1.16
N THR A 39 -2.85 3.38 -1.51
CA THR A 39 -1.91 2.45 -0.86
C THR A 39 -1.79 2.74 0.64
N LEU A 40 -1.70 4.01 1.05
CA LEU A 40 -1.69 4.38 2.48
C LEU A 40 -2.98 3.97 3.20
N ALA A 41 -4.13 4.11 2.54
CA ALA A 41 -5.41 3.66 3.10
C ALA A 41 -5.43 2.14 3.30
N ASP A 42 -5.04 1.38 2.29
CA ASP A 42 -5.05 -0.08 2.29
C ASP A 42 -4.06 -0.65 3.33
N MET A 43 -2.88 -0.04 3.47
CA MET A 43 -1.75 -0.57 4.24
C MET A 43 -1.57 0.08 5.62
N TYR A 44 -2.50 0.94 6.08
CA TYR A 44 -2.42 1.78 7.28
C TYR A 44 -1.38 2.90 7.18
N ALA A 45 -0.22 2.61 6.65
CA ALA A 45 0.90 3.53 6.46
C ALA A 45 1.92 2.92 5.49
N ALA A 46 2.87 3.74 5.02
CA ALA A 46 4.01 3.27 4.25
C ALA A 46 5.30 3.99 4.70
N PRO A 47 6.43 3.28 4.81
CA PRO A 47 7.73 3.91 4.93
C PRO A 47 8.14 4.54 3.60
N TYR A 48 8.93 5.62 3.64
CA TYR A 48 9.24 6.43 2.46
C TYR A 48 9.96 5.66 1.35
N ASP A 49 10.83 4.73 1.69
CA ASP A 49 11.53 3.90 0.71
C ASP A 49 10.56 2.99 -0.09
N LEU A 50 9.56 2.39 0.55
CA LEU A 50 8.54 1.60 -0.14
C LEU A 50 7.51 2.49 -0.84
N LEU A 51 7.22 3.66 -0.29
CA LEU A 51 6.38 4.64 -0.96
C LEU A 51 7.04 5.18 -2.24
N ALA A 52 8.38 5.30 -2.26
CA ALA A 52 9.16 5.64 -3.46
C ALA A 52 8.95 4.61 -4.58
N VAL A 53 9.03 3.32 -4.24
CA VAL A 53 8.74 2.23 -5.19
C VAL A 53 7.30 2.33 -5.71
N ARG A 54 6.33 2.52 -4.81
CA ARG A 54 4.92 2.64 -5.20
C ARG A 54 4.63 3.80 -6.14
N LEU A 55 5.32 4.92 -5.92
CA LEU A 55 5.13 6.16 -6.69
C LEU A 55 5.99 6.21 -7.96
N ASP A 56 6.85 5.21 -8.15
CA ASP A 56 7.84 5.19 -9.24
C ASP A 56 8.68 6.49 -9.27
N VAL A 57 9.31 6.80 -8.13
CA VAL A 57 10.18 7.98 -7.97
C VAL A 57 11.40 7.63 -7.13
N ALA A 58 12.44 8.45 -7.23
CA ALA A 58 13.56 8.40 -6.31
C ALA A 58 13.12 8.78 -4.88
N GLU A 59 13.75 8.18 -3.86
CA GLU A 59 13.33 8.31 -2.46
C GLU A 59 13.36 9.76 -1.95
N ASP A 60 14.31 10.57 -2.42
CA ASP A 60 14.42 11.99 -2.09
C ASP A 60 13.19 12.79 -2.54
N ARG A 61 12.55 12.41 -3.63
CA ARG A 61 11.32 13.04 -4.15
C ARG A 61 10.09 12.76 -3.30
N VAL A 62 10.07 11.65 -2.57
CA VAL A 62 8.93 11.29 -1.69
C VAL A 62 8.66 12.38 -0.66
N ARG A 63 9.70 12.99 -0.10
CA ARG A 63 9.56 14.08 0.89
C ARG A 63 8.73 15.24 0.36
N GLY A 64 8.98 15.67 -0.87
CA GLY A 64 8.24 16.76 -1.50
C GLY A 64 6.79 16.37 -1.83
N ILE A 65 6.55 15.12 -2.23
CA ILE A 65 5.21 14.62 -2.49
C ILE A 65 4.40 14.55 -1.20
N VAL A 66 4.96 13.96 -0.13
CA VAL A 66 4.30 13.85 1.18
C VAL A 66 4.09 15.22 1.81
N ALA A 67 5.03 16.18 1.65
CA ALA A 67 4.84 17.55 2.11
C ALA A 67 3.60 18.18 1.48
N ARG A 68 3.41 18.06 0.17
CA ARG A 68 2.20 18.55 -0.53
C ARG A 68 0.92 17.89 -0.01
N TRP A 69 0.94 16.57 0.23
CA TRP A 69 -0.22 15.86 0.79
C TRP A 69 -0.53 16.32 2.22
N ARG A 70 0.50 16.59 3.01
CA ARG A 70 0.36 17.12 4.38
C ARG A 70 -0.19 18.53 4.36
N ASP A 71 0.34 19.41 3.51
CA ASP A 71 -0.10 20.80 3.39
C ASP A 71 -1.55 20.90 2.89
N ALA A 72 -2.01 19.89 2.14
CA ALA A 72 -3.41 19.71 1.77
C ALA A 72 -4.26 19.03 2.87
N GLY A 73 -3.68 18.69 4.01
CA GLY A 73 -4.36 18.03 5.11
C GLY A 73 -4.71 16.55 4.85
N LEU A 74 -4.19 15.93 3.78
CA LEU A 74 -4.54 14.55 3.38
C LEU A 74 -3.70 13.49 4.10
N ALA A 75 -2.45 13.81 4.44
CA ALA A 75 -1.53 12.87 5.07
C ALA A 75 -0.82 13.49 6.28
N ALA A 76 -0.32 12.63 7.13
CA ALA A 76 0.63 12.95 8.19
C ALA A 76 1.87 12.07 8.02
N ASN A 77 2.98 12.50 8.59
CA ASN A 77 4.23 11.76 8.55
C ASN A 77 5.02 11.90 9.86
N GLY A 78 5.89 10.96 10.11
CA GLY A 78 6.78 11.01 11.26
C GLY A 78 7.78 9.86 11.27
N LYS A 79 8.76 9.97 12.17
CA LYS A 79 9.71 8.90 12.47
C LYS A 79 9.11 8.03 13.58
N LEU A 80 8.60 6.86 13.22
CA LEU A 80 7.91 5.96 14.16
C LEU A 80 8.84 4.93 14.80
N ALA A 81 10.00 4.65 14.15
CA ALA A 81 11.03 3.73 14.62
C ALA A 81 12.37 4.10 13.97
N GLU A 82 13.44 3.36 14.24
CA GLU A 82 14.69 3.47 13.49
C GLU A 82 14.44 3.16 12.00
N GLY A 83 15.19 3.85 11.12
CA GLY A 83 15.06 3.68 9.67
C GLY A 83 14.30 4.83 8.99
N PRO A 84 13.56 4.55 7.89
CA PRO A 84 12.90 5.59 7.09
C PRO A 84 11.75 6.28 7.84
N GLN A 85 11.39 7.46 7.38
CA GLN A 85 10.15 8.11 7.80
C GLN A 85 8.95 7.35 7.27
N TRP A 86 7.82 7.49 7.97
CA TRP A 86 6.55 6.89 7.65
C TRP A 86 5.53 7.95 7.27
N CYS A 87 4.61 7.57 6.39
CA CYS A 87 3.47 8.38 5.99
C CYS A 87 2.18 7.59 6.21
N TRP A 88 1.12 8.25 6.69
CA TRP A 88 -0.23 7.69 6.86
C TRP A 88 -1.28 8.74 6.53
N LEU A 89 -2.52 8.31 6.31
CA LEU A 89 -3.61 9.24 5.99
C LEU A 89 -4.18 9.90 7.24
N THR A 90 -4.64 11.14 7.05
CA THR A 90 -5.55 11.81 7.97
C THR A 90 -7.00 11.37 7.72
N PRO A 91 -7.97 11.75 8.58
CA PRO A 91 -9.39 11.54 8.28
C PRO A 91 -9.83 12.20 6.96
N ALA A 92 -9.26 13.36 6.60
CA ALA A 92 -9.53 14.00 5.31
C ALA A 92 -8.97 13.19 4.14
N GLY A 93 -7.74 12.66 4.27
CA GLY A 93 -7.14 11.78 3.27
C GLY A 93 -7.93 10.48 3.09
N MET A 94 -8.43 9.90 4.18
CA MET A 94 -9.28 8.70 4.12
C MET A 94 -10.56 8.95 3.32
N ARG A 95 -11.24 10.09 3.57
CA ARG A 95 -12.42 10.51 2.79
C ARG A 95 -12.08 10.79 1.33
N GLN A 96 -10.90 11.37 1.06
CA GLN A 96 -10.43 11.67 -0.30
C GLN A 96 -10.32 10.41 -1.16
N VAL A 97 -9.96 9.27 -0.57
CA VAL A 97 -9.88 7.98 -1.27
C VAL A 97 -11.15 7.13 -1.14
N GLY A 98 -12.24 7.72 -0.65
CA GLY A 98 -13.55 7.07 -0.58
C GLY A 98 -13.71 6.06 0.56
N HIS A 99 -12.90 6.15 1.61
CA HIS A 99 -12.99 5.25 2.77
C HIS A 99 -13.41 5.98 4.05
N GLY A 100 -14.33 5.34 4.80
CA GLY A 100 -14.71 5.75 6.15
C GLY A 100 -13.91 5.06 7.26
N TRP A 101 -12.74 4.49 6.93
CA TRP A 101 -11.93 3.79 7.92
C TRP A 101 -11.25 4.76 8.88
N GLU A 102 -10.96 4.27 10.08
CA GLU A 102 -10.19 5.02 11.06
C GLU A 102 -8.82 5.43 10.49
N ALA A 103 -8.48 6.69 10.67
CA ALA A 103 -7.21 7.27 10.29
C ALA A 103 -6.39 7.55 11.56
N ALA A 104 -5.37 6.74 11.79
CA ALA A 104 -4.46 6.87 12.92
C ALA A 104 -3.04 6.47 12.51
N PRO A 105 -2.00 6.94 13.23
CA PRO A 105 -0.67 6.39 13.09
C PRO A 105 -0.69 4.88 13.31
N PRO A 106 0.09 4.09 12.55
CA PRO A 106 0.13 2.66 12.73
C PRO A 106 0.72 2.30 14.10
N PRO A 107 0.20 1.26 14.78
CA PRO A 107 0.77 0.80 16.04
C PRO A 107 2.23 0.37 15.86
N LEU A 108 3.13 0.83 16.74
CA LEU A 108 4.57 0.56 16.65
C LEU A 108 4.89 -0.94 16.55
N ALA A 109 4.18 -1.78 17.31
CA ALA A 109 4.33 -3.22 17.27
C ALA A 109 3.98 -3.87 15.91
N ARG A 110 3.26 -3.16 15.05
CA ARG A 110 2.86 -3.66 13.72
C ARG A 110 3.73 -3.12 12.57
N LEU A 111 4.64 -2.17 12.81
CA LEU A 111 5.40 -1.51 11.74
C LEU A 111 6.18 -2.50 10.86
N ALA A 112 6.90 -3.44 11.48
CA ALA A 112 7.65 -4.46 10.74
C ALA A 112 6.73 -5.30 9.84
N HIS A 113 5.58 -5.70 10.37
CA HIS A 113 4.59 -6.48 9.62
C HIS A 113 3.95 -5.67 8.48
N ILE A 114 3.51 -4.43 8.74
CA ILE A 114 2.96 -3.53 7.72
C ILE A 114 3.97 -3.33 6.59
N ARG A 115 5.25 -3.07 6.94
CA ARG A 115 6.33 -2.95 5.96
C ARG A 115 6.47 -4.20 5.11
N ALA A 116 6.47 -5.38 5.73
CA ALA A 116 6.65 -6.64 5.04
C ALA A 116 5.48 -6.97 4.10
N VAL A 117 4.23 -6.72 4.53
CA VAL A 117 3.04 -6.92 3.69
C VAL A 117 3.04 -5.94 2.50
N LEU A 118 3.43 -4.66 2.71
CA LEU A 118 3.57 -3.72 1.61
C LEU A 118 4.69 -4.14 0.63
N ALA A 119 5.81 -4.61 1.14
CA ALA A 119 6.90 -5.13 0.32
C ALA A 119 6.45 -6.33 -0.53
N ALA A 120 5.73 -7.27 0.08
CA ALA A 120 5.14 -8.41 -0.61
C ALA A 120 4.17 -7.97 -1.73
N ARG A 121 3.30 -6.99 -1.43
CA ARG A 121 2.39 -6.40 -2.42
C ARG A 121 3.13 -5.81 -3.61
N LEU A 122 4.11 -4.94 -3.37
CA LEU A 122 4.88 -4.28 -4.44
C LEU A 122 5.64 -5.28 -5.29
N PHE A 123 6.20 -6.34 -4.68
CA PHE A 123 6.85 -7.42 -5.41
C PHE A 123 5.88 -8.17 -6.32
N MET A 124 4.70 -8.52 -5.81
CA MET A 124 3.67 -9.23 -6.59
C MET A 124 3.11 -8.35 -7.71
N GLU A 125 2.87 -7.07 -7.45
CA GLU A 125 2.37 -6.11 -8.45
C GLU A 125 3.41 -5.81 -9.56
N GLY A 126 4.70 -5.99 -9.29
CA GLY A 126 5.79 -5.89 -10.28
C GLY A 126 5.96 -7.11 -11.18
N ASP A 127 5.29 -8.23 -10.90
CA ASP A 127 5.38 -9.44 -11.72
C ASP A 127 4.61 -9.28 -13.05
N ALA A 128 5.22 -9.73 -14.15
CA ALA A 128 4.61 -9.65 -15.48
C ALA A 128 3.27 -10.42 -15.57
N ALA A 129 3.16 -11.57 -14.86
CA ALA A 129 1.94 -12.35 -14.81
C ALA A 129 0.82 -11.60 -14.07
N TRP A 130 1.16 -10.78 -13.08
CA TRP A 130 0.22 -9.89 -12.40
C TRP A 130 -0.45 -8.93 -13.38
N THR A 131 0.37 -8.21 -14.14
CA THR A 131 -0.11 -7.23 -15.12
C THR A 131 -0.91 -7.90 -16.24
N ALA A 132 -0.42 -9.01 -16.81
CA ALA A 132 -1.10 -9.77 -17.85
C ALA A 132 -2.44 -10.34 -17.37
N GLY A 133 -2.49 -10.85 -16.13
CA GLY A 133 -3.68 -11.39 -15.49
C GLY A 133 -4.63 -10.35 -14.93
N ARG A 134 -4.28 -9.05 -14.97
CA ARG A 134 -5.02 -7.95 -14.33
C ARG A 134 -5.38 -8.26 -12.88
N ALA A 135 -4.48 -8.93 -12.17
CA ALA A 135 -4.68 -9.26 -10.76
C ALA A 135 -4.78 -8.00 -9.90
N TRP A 136 -5.42 -8.10 -8.77
CA TRP A 136 -5.50 -7.01 -7.83
C TRP A 136 -5.41 -7.48 -6.39
N TRP A 137 -4.85 -6.60 -5.54
CA TRP A 137 -4.61 -6.84 -4.14
C TRP A 137 -5.78 -6.37 -3.29
N ARG A 138 -6.34 -7.25 -2.47
CA ARG A 138 -7.34 -6.93 -1.46
C ARG A 138 -6.71 -7.05 -0.08
N CYS A 139 -6.47 -5.93 0.57
CA CYS A 139 -5.78 -5.85 1.85
C CYS A 139 -6.65 -6.36 3.03
N GLU A 140 -6.00 -6.67 4.17
CA GLU A 140 -6.67 -7.07 5.41
C GLU A 140 -7.80 -6.12 5.82
N ARG A 141 -7.60 -4.79 5.68
CA ARG A 141 -8.63 -3.79 6.03
C ARG A 141 -9.91 -3.96 5.21
N ARG A 142 -9.79 -4.20 3.91
CA ARG A 142 -10.94 -4.46 3.03
C ARG A 142 -11.62 -5.77 3.39
N LEU A 143 -10.84 -6.81 3.71
CA LEU A 143 -11.36 -8.11 4.13
C LEU A 143 -12.16 -7.99 5.43
N ARG A 144 -11.63 -7.27 6.42
CA ARG A 144 -12.34 -7.00 7.67
C ARG A 144 -13.62 -6.19 7.46
N ALA A 145 -13.57 -5.16 6.61
CA ALA A 145 -14.74 -4.32 6.32
C ALA A 145 -15.85 -5.08 5.57
N SER A 146 -15.48 -6.06 4.72
CA SER A 146 -16.46 -6.88 3.98
C SER A 146 -17.04 -8.05 4.77
N ARG A 147 -16.51 -8.33 5.98
CA ARG A 147 -16.98 -9.39 6.88
C ARG A 147 -17.51 -8.76 8.18
N PRO A 148 -18.63 -8.01 8.15
CA PRO A 148 -19.18 -7.40 9.35
C PRO A 148 -19.73 -8.48 10.28
N GLY A 149 -19.22 -8.50 11.51
CA GLY A 149 -19.71 -9.37 12.59
C GLY A 149 -18.57 -9.88 13.46
N VAL A 150 -18.64 -9.54 14.74
CA VAL A 150 -17.81 -10.16 15.76
C VAL A 150 -18.22 -11.63 15.84
N GLY A 151 -17.33 -12.55 15.48
CA GLY A 151 -17.56 -13.99 15.65
C GLY A 151 -17.73 -14.83 14.40
N GLN A 152 -17.46 -14.30 13.19
CA GLN A 152 -17.35 -15.21 12.05
C GLN A 152 -16.13 -16.13 12.24
N PRO A 153 -16.31 -17.46 12.27
CA PRO A 153 -15.22 -18.41 12.39
C PRO A 153 -14.37 -18.33 11.13
N GLY A 154 -13.08 -18.12 11.31
CA GLY A 154 -12.12 -18.18 10.23
C GLY A 154 -10.98 -17.17 10.39
N HIS A 155 -9.79 -17.60 10.03
CA HIS A 155 -8.63 -16.73 9.95
C HIS A 155 -8.79 -15.78 8.76
N ILE A 156 -8.55 -14.48 8.98
CA ILE A 156 -8.51 -13.47 7.91
C ILE A 156 -7.04 -13.36 7.48
N PRO A 157 -6.71 -13.61 6.21
CA PRO A 157 -5.35 -13.48 5.73
C PRO A 157 -4.88 -12.01 5.71
N ASP A 158 -3.58 -11.79 5.64
CA ASP A 158 -2.99 -10.46 5.50
C ASP A 158 -3.43 -9.76 4.21
N ALA A 159 -3.71 -10.55 3.18
CA ALA A 159 -4.32 -10.07 1.94
C ALA A 159 -4.91 -11.21 1.11
N GLU A 160 -5.65 -10.83 0.08
CA GLU A 160 -6.04 -11.72 -1.03
C GLU A 160 -5.52 -11.16 -2.35
N ILE A 161 -5.16 -12.07 -3.27
CA ILE A 161 -4.92 -11.76 -4.67
C ILE A 161 -6.10 -12.30 -5.46
N LEU A 162 -6.76 -11.44 -6.21
CA LEU A 162 -7.89 -11.82 -7.04
C LEU A 162 -7.46 -11.80 -8.51
N TRP A 163 -7.67 -12.93 -9.18
CA TRP A 163 -7.41 -13.09 -10.61
C TRP A 163 -8.74 -13.06 -11.35
N PRO A 164 -9.01 -12.01 -12.15
CA PRO A 164 -10.26 -11.93 -12.92
C PRO A 164 -10.42 -13.12 -13.86
N SER A 165 -11.69 -13.45 -14.16
CA SER A 165 -12.02 -14.51 -15.14
C SER A 165 -11.76 -14.04 -16.57
N ILE A 166 -10.49 -13.89 -16.95
CA ILE A 166 -10.06 -13.52 -18.30
C ILE A 166 -9.86 -14.81 -19.10
N PRO A 167 -10.57 -15.01 -20.23
CA PRO A 167 -10.38 -16.18 -21.08
C PRO A 167 -8.91 -16.36 -21.48
N GLY A 168 -8.39 -17.58 -21.38
CA GLY A 168 -6.99 -17.90 -21.68
C GLY A 168 -5.98 -17.55 -20.58
N SER A 169 -6.37 -16.88 -19.50
CA SER A 169 -5.52 -16.71 -18.33
C SER A 169 -5.40 -18.01 -17.54
N PRO A 170 -4.18 -18.48 -17.20
CA PRO A 170 -4.00 -19.74 -16.46
C PRO A 170 -4.53 -19.67 -15.02
N ARG A 171 -4.84 -18.48 -14.52
CA ARG A 171 -5.36 -18.23 -13.16
C ARG A 171 -6.75 -17.60 -13.15
N ALA A 172 -7.47 -17.70 -14.26
CA ALA A 172 -8.78 -17.08 -14.43
C ALA A 172 -9.76 -17.48 -13.32
N GLY A 173 -10.27 -16.50 -12.57
CA GLY A 173 -11.24 -16.69 -11.50
C GLY A 173 -10.65 -17.18 -10.17
N GLU A 174 -9.33 -17.34 -10.06
CA GLU A 174 -8.70 -17.76 -8.81
C GLU A 174 -8.70 -16.64 -7.76
N THR A 175 -8.83 -17.03 -6.50
CA THR A 175 -8.54 -16.16 -5.34
C THR A 175 -7.46 -16.85 -4.51
N TRP A 176 -6.40 -16.11 -4.21
CA TRP A 176 -5.29 -16.59 -3.38
C TRP A 176 -5.32 -15.88 -2.03
N ALA A 177 -5.13 -16.62 -0.94
CA ALA A 177 -4.83 -16.04 0.36
C ALA A 177 -3.33 -15.75 0.46
N VAL A 178 -2.95 -14.63 1.04
CA VAL A 178 -1.55 -14.24 1.29
C VAL A 178 -1.33 -14.08 2.79
N GLU A 179 -0.32 -14.76 3.31
CA GLU A 179 0.17 -14.67 4.68
C GLU A 179 1.64 -14.22 4.67
N VAL A 180 1.98 -13.25 5.50
CA VAL A 180 3.35 -12.77 5.69
C VAL A 180 3.83 -13.13 7.09
N GLU A 181 4.83 -14.00 7.18
CA GLU A 181 5.33 -14.50 8.46
C GLU A 181 6.76 -14.03 8.71
N LEU A 182 6.93 -13.18 9.73
CA LEU A 182 8.23 -12.59 10.07
C LEU A 182 8.98 -13.38 11.13
N THR A 183 8.25 -14.04 12.03
CA THR A 183 8.82 -14.74 13.19
C THR A 183 8.27 -16.15 13.29
N PRO A 184 9.06 -17.13 13.74
CA PRO A 184 8.57 -18.47 13.94
C PRO A 184 7.41 -18.49 14.94
N LYS A 185 6.31 -19.14 14.58
CA LYS A 185 5.18 -19.45 15.46
C LYS A 185 5.23 -20.93 15.84
N PRO A 186 4.61 -21.35 16.95
CA PRO A 186 4.44 -22.77 17.25
C PRO A 186 3.80 -23.52 16.07
N LEU A 187 4.34 -24.71 15.73
CA LEU A 187 3.89 -25.52 14.60
C LEU A 187 2.37 -25.72 14.57
N ALA A 188 1.78 -26.08 15.73
CA ALA A 188 0.34 -26.29 15.86
C ALA A 188 -0.48 -25.01 15.54
N ARG A 189 0.08 -23.81 15.82
CA ARG A 189 -0.58 -22.55 15.47
C ARG A 189 -0.57 -22.33 13.96
N VAL A 190 0.55 -22.59 13.30
CA VAL A 190 0.67 -22.46 11.83
C VAL A 190 -0.27 -23.45 11.15
N GLN A 191 -0.30 -24.72 11.60
CA GLN A 191 -1.22 -25.75 11.09
C GLN A 191 -2.69 -25.34 11.23
N ARG A 192 -3.08 -24.74 12.36
CA ARG A 192 -4.45 -24.25 12.57
C ARG A 192 -4.80 -23.13 11.59
N ILE A 193 -3.89 -22.19 11.32
CA ILE A 193 -4.09 -21.12 10.34
C ILE A 193 -4.25 -21.73 8.95
N ILE A 194 -3.33 -22.61 8.52
CA ILE A 194 -3.40 -23.28 7.22
C ILE A 194 -4.73 -24.06 7.08
N SER A 195 -5.11 -24.84 8.10
CA SER A 195 -6.38 -25.58 8.11
C SER A 195 -7.59 -24.65 7.92
N GLY A 196 -7.61 -23.51 8.62
CA GLY A 196 -8.68 -22.51 8.50
C GLY A 196 -8.74 -21.85 7.12
N LEU A 197 -7.60 -21.65 6.46
CA LEU A 197 -7.54 -21.13 5.11
C LEU A 197 -7.90 -22.18 4.06
N LEU A 198 -7.47 -23.44 4.24
CA LEU A 198 -7.84 -24.56 3.37
C LEU A 198 -9.33 -24.86 3.36
N ALA A 199 -10.04 -24.53 4.45
CA ALA A 199 -11.50 -24.65 4.54
C ALA A 199 -12.24 -23.54 3.77
N GLN A 200 -11.54 -22.50 3.31
CA GLN A 200 -12.09 -21.40 2.51
C GLN A 200 -11.84 -21.65 1.01
N PRO A 201 -12.56 -20.99 0.10
CA PRO A 201 -12.48 -21.23 -1.34
C PRO A 201 -11.24 -20.60 -2.00
N TYR A 202 -10.09 -20.63 -1.35
CA TYR A 202 -8.84 -20.18 -1.94
C TYR A 202 -8.25 -21.25 -2.85
N ALA A 203 -7.91 -20.89 -4.09
CA ALA A 203 -7.18 -21.78 -4.98
C ALA A 203 -5.75 -22.06 -4.45
N VAL A 204 -5.12 -21.02 -3.91
CA VAL A 204 -3.75 -21.06 -3.36
C VAL A 204 -3.69 -20.30 -2.03
N ILE A 205 -2.88 -20.80 -1.12
CA ILE A 205 -2.45 -20.12 0.11
C ILE A 205 -0.96 -19.83 -0.05
N LEU A 206 -0.63 -18.56 -0.24
CA LEU A 206 0.76 -18.11 -0.42
C LEU A 206 1.32 -17.60 0.90
N TYR A 207 2.30 -18.30 1.45
CA TYR A 207 3.11 -17.83 2.57
C TYR A 207 4.38 -17.15 2.06
N LEU A 208 4.60 -15.91 2.49
CA LEU A 208 5.83 -15.16 2.28
C LEU A 208 6.55 -15.02 3.62
N CYS A 209 7.62 -15.78 3.80
CA CYS A 209 8.28 -15.98 5.10
C CYS A 209 9.63 -15.29 5.17
N ALA A 210 9.91 -14.63 6.30
CA ALA A 210 11.28 -14.31 6.66
C ALA A 210 12.09 -15.62 6.87
N PRO A 211 13.43 -15.61 6.68
CA PRO A 211 14.24 -16.83 6.77
C PRO A 211 14.03 -17.64 8.05
N ALA A 212 13.85 -16.96 9.19
CA ALA A 212 13.64 -17.63 10.47
C ALA A 212 12.28 -18.35 10.56
N ALA A 213 11.25 -17.88 9.88
CA ALA A 213 9.92 -18.48 9.91
C ALA A 213 9.74 -19.59 8.85
N LEU A 214 10.54 -19.55 7.79
CA LEU A 214 10.42 -20.46 6.63
C LEU A 214 10.39 -21.95 7.01
N PRO A 215 11.29 -22.48 7.87
CA PRO A 215 11.31 -23.90 8.18
C PRO A 215 10.03 -24.41 8.85
N VAL A 216 9.51 -23.69 9.85
CA VAL A 216 8.30 -24.10 10.57
C VAL A 216 7.06 -24.03 9.69
N VAL A 217 6.95 -23.05 8.79
CA VAL A 217 5.83 -22.94 7.86
C VAL A 217 5.90 -24.05 6.80
N THR A 218 7.09 -24.35 6.28
CA THR A 218 7.30 -25.46 5.34
C THR A 218 6.93 -26.80 5.98
N GLN A 219 7.38 -27.05 7.21
CA GLN A 219 7.00 -28.23 7.97
C GLN A 219 5.49 -28.33 8.18
N ALA A 220 4.85 -27.21 8.57
CA ALA A 220 3.42 -27.18 8.79
C ALA A 220 2.63 -27.50 7.51
N ALA A 221 3.04 -26.94 6.37
CA ALA A 221 2.42 -27.18 5.07
C ALA A 221 2.56 -28.64 4.63
N GLY A 222 3.71 -29.27 4.89
CA GLY A 222 3.96 -30.68 4.57
C GLY A 222 3.15 -31.69 5.38
N ASN A 223 2.56 -31.27 6.51
CA ASN A 223 1.78 -32.17 7.38
C ASN A 223 0.31 -32.36 6.92
N PHE A 224 -0.10 -31.77 5.83
CA PHE A 224 -1.43 -31.95 5.23
C PHE A 224 -1.40 -33.05 4.16
N ARG A 225 -2.58 -33.52 3.74
CA ARG A 225 -2.69 -34.45 2.63
C ARG A 225 -2.11 -33.86 1.35
N PRO A 226 -1.56 -34.64 0.41
CA PRO A 226 -0.89 -34.13 -0.79
C PRO A 226 -1.69 -33.07 -1.56
N GLU A 227 -3.00 -33.28 -1.74
CA GLU A 227 -3.87 -32.34 -2.47
C GLU A 227 -4.03 -31.00 -1.73
N GLN A 228 -4.04 -31.04 -0.42
CA GLN A 228 -4.12 -29.84 0.43
C GLN A 228 -2.77 -29.11 0.47
N SER A 229 -1.67 -29.86 0.66
CA SER A 229 -0.31 -29.35 0.68
C SER A 229 0.05 -28.67 -0.66
N ALA A 230 -0.39 -29.23 -1.79
CA ALA A 230 -0.18 -28.64 -3.11
C ALA A 230 -0.80 -27.24 -3.28
N ARG A 231 -1.79 -26.90 -2.47
CA ARG A 231 -2.40 -25.55 -2.45
C ARG A 231 -1.64 -24.57 -1.57
N VAL A 232 -0.66 -25.02 -0.78
CA VAL A 232 0.11 -24.16 0.12
C VAL A 232 1.48 -23.88 -0.47
N LEU A 233 1.69 -22.69 -0.98
CA LEU A 233 2.97 -22.24 -1.52
C LEU A 233 3.74 -21.48 -0.45
N VAL A 234 4.93 -21.98 -0.09
CA VAL A 234 5.80 -21.32 0.88
C VAL A 234 7.01 -20.75 0.14
N ARG A 235 7.25 -19.44 0.29
CA ARG A 235 8.32 -18.71 -0.37
C ARG A 235 9.03 -17.78 0.61
N THR A 236 10.26 -17.46 0.31
CA THR A 236 10.99 -16.42 1.04
C THR A 236 10.37 -15.05 0.77
N LEU A 237 10.23 -14.25 1.83
CA LEU A 237 9.81 -12.86 1.70
C LEU A 237 10.82 -12.09 0.84
N PRO A 238 10.36 -11.31 -0.16
CA PRO A 238 11.27 -10.52 -1.00
C PRO A 238 12.08 -9.53 -0.17
N SER A 239 13.37 -9.46 -0.40
CA SER A 239 14.20 -8.42 0.20
C SER A 239 13.94 -7.06 -0.48
N ALA A 240 14.10 -5.96 0.26
CA ALA A 240 13.97 -4.61 -0.29
C ALA A 240 14.96 -4.34 -1.46
N ALA A 241 16.06 -5.08 -1.55
CA ALA A 241 17.02 -5.00 -2.65
C ALA A 241 16.45 -5.55 -3.97
N LEU A 242 15.61 -6.60 -3.92
CA LEU A 242 14.97 -7.18 -5.12
C LEU A 242 13.89 -6.25 -5.70
N MET A 243 13.31 -5.37 -4.89
CA MET A 243 12.29 -4.44 -5.34
C MET A 243 12.83 -3.24 -6.13
N ARG A 244 14.13 -2.94 -5.99
CA ARG A 244 14.80 -1.84 -6.72
C ARG A 244 15.40 -2.28 -8.06
N GLY A 245 15.46 -3.56 -8.36
CA GLY A 245 16.05 -4.11 -9.57
C GLY A 245 15.03 -4.52 -10.65
N ALA A 246 13.74 -4.34 -10.40
CA ALA A 246 12.65 -4.68 -11.31
C ALA A 246 12.02 -3.45 -12.00
N ALA A 247 12.71 -2.27 -11.93
CA ALA A 247 12.33 -1.04 -12.63
C ALA A 247 13.22 -0.80 -13.83
#